data_9b2d916de881d8c5d2b071a11955f99a
#
_entry.id   9b2d916de881d8c5d2b071a11955f99a
#
_cell.length_a   1.000
_cell.length_b   1.000
_cell.length_c   1.000
_cell.angle_alpha   90.00
_cell.angle_beta   90.00
_cell.angle_gamma   90.00
#
_symmetry.space_group_name_H-M   'P 1'
#
loop_
_entity.id
_entity.type
_entity.pdbx_description
1 polymer ?
#
loop_
_entity_poly.entity_id
_entity_poly.type
_entity_poly.pdbx_seq_one_letter_code
_entity_poly.pdbx_strand_id
1 'polypeptide(L)' 'MNKRYIVISRQTPRGPEYRIYDMVNECTLEGGFDTQRWAESIAELMEEKWRNEQNKSNSQAD' A
#
# COMPACT_ATOMS: atom_id res chain seq x y z
N MET A 1 -10.47 -1.50 11.62
CA MET A 1 -9.04 -1.26 11.50
C MET A 1 -8.73 -0.53 10.21
N ASN A 2 -7.97 0.52 10.31
CA ASN A 2 -7.67 1.34 9.14
C ASN A 2 -6.41 0.85 8.46
N LYS A 3 -6.52 0.64 7.16
CA LYS A 3 -5.36 0.29 6.37
C LYS A 3 -4.63 1.55 5.95
N ARG A 4 -3.32 1.48 5.96
CA ARG A 4 -2.50 2.58 5.48
C ARG A 4 -2.40 2.58 3.96
N TYR A 5 -2.27 1.41 3.37
CA TYR A 5 -2.07 1.28 1.93
C TYR A 5 -3.30 0.68 1.28
N ILE A 6 -3.86 1.39 0.31
CA ILE A 6 -5.01 0.90 -0.44
C ILE A 6 -4.68 0.91 -1.92
N VAL A 7 -5.34 0.02 -2.64
CA VAL A 7 -5.17 -0.08 -4.09
C VAL A 7 -6.23 0.77 -4.77
N ILE A 8 -5.78 1.63 -5.67
CA ILE A 8 -6.67 2.44 -6.48
C ILE A 8 -6.45 2.07 -7.95
N SER A 9 -7.47 2.26 -8.75
CA SER A 9 -7.38 1.95 -10.17
C SER A 9 -7.57 3.22 -10.99
N ARG A 10 -6.96 3.22 -12.17
CA ARG A 10 -6.99 4.37 -13.04
C ARG A 10 -7.02 3.90 -14.48
N GLN A 11 -7.84 4.53 -15.28
CA GLN A 11 -7.93 4.18 -16.69
C GLN A 11 -6.89 4.94 -17.48
N THR A 12 -6.12 4.20 -18.28
CA THR A 12 -5.11 4.80 -19.15
C THR A 12 -5.35 4.34 -20.58
N PRO A 13 -4.72 4.98 -21.56
CA PRO A 13 -4.84 4.53 -22.95
C PRO A 13 -4.40 3.09 -23.18
N ARG A 14 -3.56 2.58 -22.31
CA ARG A 14 -3.08 1.19 -22.40
C ARG A 14 -3.96 0.21 -21.64
N GLY A 15 -4.98 0.71 -20.96
CA GLY A 15 -5.85 -0.12 -20.16
C GLY A 15 -5.82 0.31 -18.70
N PRO A 16 -6.41 -0.49 -17.81
CA PRO A 16 -6.43 -0.13 -16.40
C PRO A 16 -5.04 -0.23 -15.77
N GLU A 17 -4.74 0.71 -14.91
CA GLU A 17 -3.50 0.73 -14.15
C GLU A 17 -3.87 0.76 -12.67
N TYR A 18 -3.18 -0.04 -11.87
CA TYR A 18 -3.42 -0.12 -10.43
C TYR A 18 -2.26 0.49 -9.68
N ARG A 19 -2.57 1.29 -8.69
CA ARG A 19 -1.56 1.98 -7.89
C ARG A 19 -1.90 1.84 -6.42
N ILE A 20 -0.91 2.10 -5.59
CA ILE A 20 -1.09 2.05 -4.14
C ILE A 20 -1.11 3.47 -3.61
N TYR A 21 -2.13 3.77 -2.83
CA TYR A 21 -2.28 5.07 -2.20
C TYR A 21 -1.92 4.96 -0.72
N ASP A 22 -1.09 5.87 -0.25
CA ASP A 22 -0.66 5.91 1.15
C ASP A 22 -1.56 6.86 1.91
N MET A 23 -2.39 6.31 2.79
CA MET A 23 -3.36 7.10 3.55
C MET A 23 -2.69 7.98 4.60
N VAL A 24 -1.54 7.57 5.10
CA VAL A 24 -0.85 8.34 6.13
C VAL A 24 -0.21 9.58 5.54
N ASN A 25 0.52 9.43 4.45
CA ASN A 25 1.17 10.55 3.78
C ASN A 25 0.26 11.25 2.78
N GLU A 26 -0.92 10.69 2.54
CA GLU A 26 -1.92 11.25 1.63
C GLU A 26 -1.35 11.47 0.23
N CYS A 27 -0.70 10.45 -0.30
CA CYS A 27 -0.12 10.53 -1.63
C CYS A 27 -0.12 9.16 -2.29
N THR A 28 -0.11 9.17 -3.62
CA THR A 28 -0.03 7.95 -4.40
C THR A 28 1.44 7.59 -4.54
N LEU A 29 1.77 6.34 -4.24
CA LEU A 29 3.14 5.87 -4.37
C LEU A 29 3.52 5.71 -5.83
N GLU A 30 4.81 5.85 -6.12
CA GLU A 30 5.30 5.70 -7.47
C GLU A 30 5.19 4.25 -7.92
N GLY A 31 5.03 4.08 -9.23
CA GLY A 31 4.92 2.75 -9.81
C GLY A 31 3.49 2.40 -10.12
N GLY A 32 3.34 1.52 -11.08
CA GLY A 32 2.03 1.03 -11.49
C GLY A 32 2.09 -0.47 -11.61
N PHE A 33 0.93 -1.10 -11.47
CA PHE A 33 0.82 -2.54 -11.54
C PHE A 33 -0.17 -2.91 -12.63
N ASP A 34 0.12 -3.98 -13.34
CA ASP A 34 -0.74 -4.41 -14.45
C ASP A 34 -2.02 -5.06 -13.97
N THR A 35 -2.01 -5.67 -12.81
CA THR A 35 -3.18 -6.36 -12.28
C THR A 35 -3.48 -5.90 -10.87
N GLN A 36 -4.76 -5.93 -10.53
CA GLN A 36 -5.21 -5.59 -9.19
C GLN A 36 -4.63 -6.56 -8.16
N ARG A 37 -4.57 -7.83 -8.52
CA ARG A 37 -4.06 -8.85 -7.62
C ARG A 37 -2.60 -8.57 -7.23
N TRP A 38 -1.80 -8.19 -8.19
CA TRP A 38 -0.41 -7.87 -7.95
C TRP A 38 -0.30 -6.66 -7.01
N ALA A 39 -1.07 -5.61 -7.31
CA ALA A 39 -1.05 -4.41 -6.49
C ALA A 39 -1.48 -4.70 -5.06
N GLU A 40 -2.52 -5.53 -4.90
CA GLU A 40 -3.01 -5.87 -3.56
C GLU A 40 -1.98 -6.68 -2.79
N SER A 41 -1.28 -7.58 -3.47
CA SER A 41 -0.24 -8.37 -2.81
C SER A 41 0.87 -7.48 -2.28
N ILE A 42 1.29 -6.52 -3.08
CA ILE A 42 2.34 -5.60 -2.67
C ILE A 42 1.85 -4.70 -1.53
N ALA A 43 0.61 -4.22 -1.63
CA ALA A 43 0.05 -3.39 -0.57
C ALA A 43 -0.01 -4.14 0.75
N GLU A 44 -0.36 -5.43 0.71
CA GLU A 44 -0.41 -6.24 1.91
C GLU A 44 0.98 -6.41 2.54
N LEU A 45 1.98 -6.62 1.71
CA LEU A 45 3.35 -6.75 2.21
C LEU A 45 3.81 -5.46 2.87
N MET A 46 3.49 -4.33 2.27
CA MET A 46 3.85 -3.03 2.83
C MET A 46 3.10 -2.78 4.14
N GLU A 47 1.83 -3.16 4.17
CA GLU A 47 1.00 -3.01 5.36
C GLU A 47 1.56 -3.85 6.51
N GLU A 48 1.92 -5.08 6.23
CA GLU A 48 2.47 -5.98 7.23
C GLU A 48 3.79 -5.45 7.78
N LYS A 49 4.65 -4.98 6.89
CA LYS A 49 5.93 -4.42 7.30
C LYS A 49 5.73 -3.20 8.20
N TRP A 50 4.80 -2.34 7.83
CA TRP A 50 4.51 -1.15 8.62
C TRP A 50 4.01 -1.53 10.01
N ARG A 51 3.12 -2.51 10.10
CA ARG A 51 2.59 -2.96 11.38
C ARG A 51 3.68 -3.55 12.25
N ASN A 52 4.58 -4.31 11.64
CA ASN A 52 5.69 -4.89 12.39
C ASN A 52 6.61 -3.82 12.93
N GLU A 53 6.83 -2.76 12.18
CA GLU A 53 7.63 -1.65 12.67
C GLU A 53 6.96 -0.94 13.83
N GLN A 54 5.65 -0.79 13.78
CA GLN A 54 4.90 -0.18 14.87
C GLN A 54 4.98 -1.06 16.12
N ASN A 55 4.84 -2.36 15.94
CA ASN A 55 4.93 -3.29 17.06
C ASN A 55 6.31 -3.29 17.69
N LYS A 56 7.34 -3.20 16.88
CA LYS A 56 8.71 -3.13 17.39
C LYS A 56 8.92 -1.91 18.24
N SER A 57 8.39 -0.79 17.78
CA SER A 57 8.49 0.46 18.55
C SER A 57 7.85 0.31 19.91
N ASN A 58 6.69 -0.34 19.95
CA ASN A 58 6.00 -0.56 21.21
C ASN A 58 6.79 -1.48 22.12
N SER A 59 7.39 -2.51 21.56
CA SER A 59 8.20 -3.45 22.33
C SER A 59 9.42 -2.78 22.92
N GLN A 60 10.00 -1.87 22.18
CA GLN A 60 11.20 -1.18 22.64
C GLN A 60 10.92 -0.16 23.74
N ALA A 61 9.67 0.25 23.84
CA ALA A 61 9.29 1.18 24.88
C ALA A 61 9.42 0.57 26.28
N ASP A 62 9.46 -0.74 26.33
CA ASP A 62 9.65 -1.44 27.58
C ASP A 62 11.13 -1.40 27.97
#